data_697b2300444e4fb98d3da153a1062565
#
_entry.id   697b2300444e4fb98d3da153a1062565
#
_cell.length_a   1.000
_cell.length_b   1.000
_cell.length_c   1.000
_cell.angle_alpha   90.00
_cell.angle_beta   90.00
_cell.angle_gamma   90.00
#
_symmetry.space_group_name_H-M   'P 1'
#
loop_
_entity.id
_entity.type
_entity.pdbx_description
1 polymer ?
#
loop_
_entity_poly.entity_id
_entity_poly.type
_entity_poly.pdbx_seq_one_letter_code
_entity_poly.pdbx_strand_id
1 'polypeptide(L)'
;GLIDQKALDEIIDIYQNKVGPLNGAKIVAKAWTDKKFKSSLMDNTDLVLKDMDLDGRQGEHVVVVENTETTHNLVVCTLCSCYPWPLLGLPPAWYKSDAYRSRAVREPRAVLSDFNVNLPLSKKVKVWDSTSEIRYLVLPQQPDSSKGLNENELVRWVTRDSMIGTGLPKSPTGK
;
A
#
# COMPACT_ATOMS: atom_id res chain seq x y z
N GLY A 1 -13.52 -23.14 -23.71
CA GLY A 1 -14.37 -22.36 -22.88
C GLY A 1 -13.86 -20.94 -22.84
N LEU A 2 -14.57 -20.03 -23.49
CA LEU A 2 -14.27 -18.60 -23.42
C LEU A 2 -14.74 -18.13 -22.04
N ILE A 3 -13.84 -17.50 -21.28
CA ILE A 3 -14.20 -16.78 -20.07
C ILE A 3 -15.13 -15.64 -20.52
N ASP A 4 -16.29 -15.55 -19.89
CA ASP A 4 -17.21 -14.44 -20.13
C ASP A 4 -16.51 -13.14 -19.72
N GLN A 5 -16.33 -12.23 -20.69
CA GLN A 5 -15.66 -10.94 -20.46
C GLN A 5 -16.32 -10.16 -19.35
N LYS A 6 -17.66 -10.21 -19.26
CA LYS A 6 -18.42 -9.53 -18.21
C LYS A 6 -18.11 -10.12 -16.82
N ALA A 7 -18.00 -11.45 -16.69
CA ALA A 7 -17.61 -12.08 -15.43
C ALA A 7 -16.17 -11.72 -15.04
N LEU A 8 -15.28 -11.58 -16.01
CA LEU A 8 -13.91 -11.13 -15.78
C LEU A 8 -13.88 -9.67 -15.31
N ASP A 9 -14.63 -8.80 -15.95
CA ASP A 9 -14.73 -7.38 -15.60
C ASP A 9 -15.35 -7.19 -14.21
N GLU A 10 -16.36 -7.98 -13.85
CA GLU A 10 -16.95 -8.00 -12.50
C GLU A 10 -15.94 -8.45 -11.43
N ILE A 11 -15.14 -9.48 -11.72
CA ILE A 11 -14.08 -9.93 -10.81
C ILE A 11 -13.02 -8.84 -10.64
N ILE A 12 -12.59 -8.20 -11.73
CA ILE A 12 -11.64 -7.11 -11.70
C ILE A 12 -12.19 -5.93 -10.87
N ASP A 13 -13.44 -5.54 -11.08
CA ASP A 13 -14.09 -4.47 -10.32
C ASP A 13 -14.17 -4.78 -8.82
N ILE A 14 -14.52 -6.03 -8.47
CA ILE A 14 -14.53 -6.49 -7.07
C ILE A 14 -13.14 -6.37 -6.45
N TYR A 15 -12.10 -6.85 -7.13
CA TYR A 15 -10.73 -6.79 -6.61
C TYR A 15 -10.15 -5.38 -6.57
N GLN A 16 -10.50 -4.52 -7.52
CA GLN A 16 -10.00 -3.15 -7.56
C GLN A 16 -10.74 -2.21 -6.61
N ASN A 17 -12.05 -2.34 -6.50
CA ASN A 17 -12.89 -1.32 -5.88
C ASN A 17 -13.58 -1.77 -4.58
N LYS A 18 -13.76 -3.09 -4.37
CA LYS A 18 -14.53 -3.59 -3.22
C LYS A 18 -13.70 -4.36 -2.18
N VAL A 19 -12.60 -5.01 -2.57
CA VAL A 19 -11.85 -5.90 -1.69
C VAL A 19 -10.47 -5.32 -1.35
N GLY A 20 -9.61 -5.14 -2.34
CA GLY A 20 -8.20 -4.94 -2.11
C GLY A 20 -7.81 -3.63 -1.43
N PRO A 21 -7.86 -2.46 -2.09
CA PRO A 21 -7.37 -1.21 -1.49
C PRO A 21 -8.12 -0.85 -0.21
N LEU A 22 -9.39 -1.23 -0.11
CA LEU A 22 -10.22 -0.96 1.05
C LEU A 22 -9.74 -1.73 2.29
N ASN A 23 -9.27 -2.98 2.15
CA ASN A 23 -8.76 -3.76 3.29
C ASN A 23 -7.48 -3.12 3.84
N GLY A 24 -6.53 -2.79 2.98
CA GLY A 24 -5.33 -2.07 3.38
C GLY A 24 -5.66 -0.71 3.99
N ALA A 25 -6.61 0.03 3.41
CA ALA A 25 -7.03 1.32 3.93
C ALA A 25 -7.67 1.22 5.33
N LYS A 26 -8.45 0.19 5.62
CA LYS A 26 -8.97 -0.09 6.96
C LYS A 26 -7.85 -0.36 7.97
N ILE A 27 -6.86 -1.16 7.60
CA ILE A 27 -5.68 -1.43 8.45
C ILE A 27 -4.94 -0.13 8.76
N VAL A 28 -4.68 0.70 7.76
CA VAL A 28 -4.00 1.98 7.93
C VAL A 28 -4.82 2.91 8.82
N ALA A 29 -6.11 3.09 8.58
CA ALA A 29 -6.99 3.94 9.36
C ALA A 29 -7.03 3.50 10.84
N LYS A 30 -7.14 2.19 11.08
CA LYS A 30 -7.09 1.63 12.43
C LYS A 30 -5.73 1.85 13.11
N ALA A 31 -4.62 1.66 12.37
CA ALA A 31 -3.28 1.92 12.90
C ALA A 31 -3.06 3.40 13.25
N TRP A 32 -3.72 4.34 12.56
CA TRP A 32 -3.66 5.76 12.89
C TRP A 32 -4.44 6.12 14.16
N THR A 33 -5.52 5.39 14.47
CA THR A 33 -6.42 5.69 15.62
C THR A 33 -6.11 4.84 16.84
N ASP A 34 -5.54 3.65 16.68
CA ASP A 34 -5.24 2.70 17.75
C ASP A 34 -3.75 2.39 17.82
N LYS A 35 -3.07 2.96 18.82
CA LYS A 35 -1.63 2.75 19.04
C LYS A 35 -1.28 1.31 19.41
N LYS A 36 -2.17 0.58 20.11
CA LYS A 36 -1.93 -0.82 20.46
C LYS A 36 -2.02 -1.71 19.23
N PHE A 37 -3.05 -1.50 18.41
CA PHE A 37 -3.18 -2.18 17.14
C PHE A 37 -1.97 -1.90 16.23
N LYS A 38 -1.54 -0.64 16.13
CA LYS A 38 -0.34 -0.26 15.36
C LYS A 38 0.90 -1.00 15.84
N SER A 39 1.14 -1.06 17.16
CA SER A 39 2.28 -1.80 17.72
C SER A 39 2.22 -3.27 17.33
N SER A 40 1.09 -3.93 17.55
CA SER A 40 0.90 -5.34 17.18
C SER A 40 1.09 -5.57 15.68
N LEU A 41 0.58 -4.67 14.84
CA LEU A 41 0.74 -4.73 13.39
C LEU A 41 2.20 -4.64 12.95
N MET A 42 2.98 -3.76 13.57
CA MET A 42 4.40 -3.59 13.29
C MET A 42 5.26 -4.74 13.83
N ASP A 43 4.87 -5.33 14.97
CA ASP A 43 5.63 -6.42 15.61
C ASP A 43 5.37 -7.77 14.94
N ASN A 44 4.13 -8.06 14.54
CA ASN A 44 3.74 -9.32 13.88
C ASN A 44 2.56 -9.10 12.94
N THR A 45 2.86 -8.61 11.73
CA THR A 45 1.85 -8.33 10.70
C THR A 45 1.02 -9.57 10.35
N ASP A 46 1.67 -10.72 10.17
CA ASP A 46 0.98 -11.95 9.72
C ASP A 46 -0.07 -12.42 10.73
N LEU A 47 0.23 -12.33 12.03
CA LEU A 47 -0.73 -12.69 13.07
C LEU A 47 -1.95 -11.75 13.03
N VAL A 48 -1.71 -10.44 12.92
CA VAL A 48 -2.78 -9.44 12.85
C VAL A 48 -3.64 -9.64 11.60
N LEU A 49 -3.03 -9.92 10.45
CA LEU A 49 -3.77 -10.18 9.20
C LEU A 49 -4.59 -11.46 9.30
N LYS A 50 -4.05 -12.50 9.91
CA LYS A 50 -4.77 -13.76 10.14
C LYS A 50 -5.97 -13.57 11.06
N ASP A 51 -5.83 -12.82 12.15
CA ASP A 51 -6.94 -12.50 13.06
C ASP A 51 -8.04 -11.66 12.39
N MET A 52 -7.70 -10.95 11.31
CA MET A 52 -8.64 -10.18 10.50
C MET A 52 -9.17 -10.95 9.26
N ASP A 53 -8.78 -12.20 9.07
CA ASP A 53 -9.11 -13.02 7.88
C ASP A 53 -8.62 -12.37 6.56
N LEU A 54 -7.45 -11.74 6.60
CA LEU A 54 -6.82 -11.02 5.50
C LEU A 54 -5.44 -11.57 5.12
N ASP A 55 -5.08 -12.74 5.63
CA ASP A 55 -3.83 -13.41 5.31
C ASP A 55 -3.76 -13.87 3.85
N GLY A 56 -2.56 -13.98 3.32
CA GLY A 56 -2.29 -14.44 1.97
C GLY A 56 -2.61 -15.93 1.81
N ARG A 57 -3.18 -16.30 0.66
CA ARG A 57 -3.51 -17.70 0.35
C ARG A 57 -2.31 -18.53 -0.11
N GLN A 58 -1.16 -17.90 -0.35
CA GLN A 58 0.05 -18.53 -0.91
C GLN A 58 1.17 -18.70 0.11
N GLY A 59 0.90 -18.41 1.39
CA GLY A 59 1.89 -18.53 2.48
C GLY A 59 2.96 -17.44 2.47
N GLU A 60 2.72 -16.33 1.73
CA GLU A 60 3.59 -15.17 1.78
C GLU A 60 3.46 -14.41 3.09
N HIS A 61 4.57 -13.86 3.54
CA HIS A 61 4.62 -12.97 4.70
C HIS A 61 4.41 -11.52 4.27
N VAL A 62 3.64 -10.78 5.05
CA VAL A 62 3.50 -9.34 4.87
C VAL A 62 4.27 -8.60 5.95
N VAL A 63 5.07 -7.64 5.52
CA VAL A 63 5.82 -6.76 6.42
C VAL A 63 5.33 -5.33 6.24
N VAL A 64 4.87 -4.72 7.33
CA VAL A 64 4.48 -3.31 7.32
C VAL A 64 5.70 -2.43 7.55
N VAL A 65 5.84 -1.40 6.73
CA VAL A 65 6.92 -0.40 6.83
C VAL A 65 6.33 1.00 6.99
N GLU A 66 6.67 1.67 8.08
CA GLU A 66 6.07 2.95 8.43
C GLU A 66 6.80 4.15 7.82
N ASN A 67 6.05 5.06 7.19
CA ASN A 67 6.52 6.39 6.86
C ASN A 67 6.55 7.28 8.10
N THR A 68 7.66 7.99 8.27
CA THR A 68 7.89 8.92 9.38
C THR A 68 8.21 10.32 8.84
N GLU A 69 8.44 11.27 9.72
CA GLU A 69 8.90 12.62 9.34
C GLU A 69 10.23 12.58 8.57
N THR A 70 11.10 11.62 8.89
CA THR A 70 12.44 11.53 8.33
C THR A 70 12.59 10.48 7.23
N THR A 71 11.61 9.56 7.09
CA THR A 71 11.71 8.43 6.16
C THR A 71 10.43 8.27 5.35
N HIS A 72 10.58 8.07 4.05
CA HIS A 72 9.53 7.66 3.12
C HIS A 72 9.89 6.30 2.51
N ASN A 73 8.96 5.37 2.54
CA ASN A 73 9.14 4.02 2.03
C ASN A 73 8.50 3.88 0.65
N LEU A 74 9.18 3.16 -0.23
CA LEU A 74 8.73 2.85 -1.58
C LEU A 74 8.84 1.35 -1.81
N VAL A 75 7.78 0.71 -2.26
CA VAL A 75 7.74 -0.73 -2.52
C VAL A 75 7.87 -1.01 -4.01
N VAL A 76 8.68 -1.98 -4.35
CA VAL A 76 8.86 -2.49 -5.71
C VAL A 76 8.94 -4.02 -5.69
N CYS A 77 8.77 -4.68 -6.81
CA CYS A 77 9.24 -6.04 -7.05
C CYS A 77 10.08 -6.02 -8.33
N THR A 78 11.39 -6.18 -8.20
CA THR A 78 12.31 -6.11 -9.34
C THR A 78 12.25 -7.34 -10.24
N LEU A 79 11.84 -8.49 -9.72
CA LEU A 79 11.82 -9.76 -10.47
C LEU A 79 10.51 -10.02 -11.20
N CYS A 80 9.38 -9.70 -10.59
CA CYS A 80 8.07 -10.06 -11.13
C CYS A 80 7.02 -8.98 -10.79
N SER A 81 6.00 -9.33 -10.01
CA SER A 81 4.95 -8.40 -9.58
C SER A 81 4.42 -8.77 -8.19
N CYS A 82 5.32 -9.19 -7.31
CA CYS A 82 4.98 -9.56 -5.95
C CYS A 82 4.34 -8.41 -5.20
N TYR A 83 3.14 -8.64 -4.67
CA TYR A 83 2.24 -7.60 -4.23
C TYR A 83 1.23 -8.16 -3.20
N PRO A 84 0.88 -7.46 -2.13
CA PRO A 84 -0.06 -7.98 -1.13
C PRO A 84 -1.52 -7.87 -1.61
N TRP A 85 -1.94 -8.77 -2.48
CA TRP A 85 -3.26 -8.78 -3.13
C TRP A 85 -4.46 -8.70 -2.16
N PRO A 86 -4.47 -9.41 -1.01
CA PRO A 86 -5.62 -9.33 -0.09
C PRO A 86 -5.85 -7.93 0.47
N LEU A 87 -4.80 -7.11 0.50
CA LEU A 87 -4.82 -5.78 1.08
C LEU A 87 -5.01 -4.67 0.06
N LEU A 88 -4.40 -4.82 -1.13
CA LEU A 88 -4.30 -3.75 -2.13
C LEU A 88 -5.02 -4.05 -3.45
N GLY A 89 -5.64 -5.24 -3.58
CA GLY A 89 -6.28 -5.69 -4.81
C GLY A 89 -5.30 -6.01 -5.92
N LEU A 90 -5.69 -5.77 -7.17
CA LEU A 90 -4.82 -6.03 -8.31
C LEU A 90 -3.71 -4.97 -8.42
N PRO A 91 -2.47 -5.38 -8.72
CA PRO A 91 -1.39 -4.42 -8.94
C PRO A 91 -1.69 -3.56 -10.17
N PRO A 92 -1.45 -2.24 -10.10
CA PRO A 92 -1.62 -1.37 -11.26
C PRO A 92 -0.63 -1.74 -12.37
N ALA A 93 -1.00 -1.46 -13.62
CA ALA A 93 -0.17 -1.83 -14.77
C ALA A 93 1.26 -1.27 -14.68
N TRP A 94 1.42 -0.03 -14.20
CA TRP A 94 2.72 0.60 -14.03
C TRP A 94 3.64 -0.13 -13.04
N TYR A 95 3.07 -0.77 -11.98
CA TYR A 95 3.85 -1.52 -10.98
C TYR A 95 4.64 -2.69 -11.60
N LYS A 96 4.11 -3.27 -12.68
CA LYS A 96 4.72 -4.36 -13.42
C LYS A 96 5.67 -3.91 -14.53
N SER A 97 5.71 -2.61 -14.84
CA SER A 97 6.52 -2.09 -15.94
C SER A 97 8.02 -2.19 -15.65
N ASP A 98 8.82 -2.53 -16.66
CA ASP A 98 10.27 -2.57 -16.53
C ASP A 98 10.86 -1.22 -16.14
N ALA A 99 10.26 -0.14 -16.64
CA ALA A 99 10.65 1.22 -16.29
C ALA A 99 10.53 1.49 -14.79
N TYR A 100 9.37 1.20 -14.18
CA TYR A 100 9.18 1.37 -12.74
C TYR A 100 10.14 0.47 -11.95
N ARG A 101 10.18 -0.82 -12.26
CA ARG A 101 10.97 -1.81 -11.54
C ARG A 101 12.46 -1.47 -11.52
N SER A 102 13.02 -1.05 -12.66
CA SER A 102 14.44 -0.72 -12.75
C SER A 102 14.77 0.65 -12.14
N ARG A 103 13.89 1.65 -12.30
CA ARG A 103 14.13 3.02 -11.82
C ARG A 103 13.89 3.15 -10.32
N ALA A 104 12.93 2.43 -9.74
CA ALA A 104 12.61 2.53 -8.31
C ALA A 104 13.83 2.25 -7.42
N VAL A 105 14.72 1.33 -7.80
CA VAL A 105 15.93 1.02 -7.03
C VAL A 105 17.10 1.93 -7.33
N ARG A 106 17.19 2.49 -8.54
CA ARG A 106 18.35 3.34 -8.96
C ARG A 106 18.12 4.81 -8.68
N GLU A 107 16.90 5.30 -8.90
CA GLU A 107 16.53 6.71 -8.83
C GLU A 107 15.15 6.92 -8.19
N PRO A 108 14.93 6.43 -6.94
CA PRO A 108 13.61 6.40 -6.33
C PRO A 108 12.97 7.79 -6.19
N ARG A 109 13.77 8.85 -5.99
CA ARG A 109 13.24 10.21 -5.91
C ARG A 109 12.70 10.71 -7.25
N ALA A 110 13.37 10.38 -8.37
CA ALA A 110 12.88 10.73 -9.69
C ALA A 110 11.56 10.00 -9.98
N VAL A 111 11.46 8.70 -9.62
CA VAL A 111 10.22 7.95 -9.71
C VAL A 111 9.11 8.59 -8.87
N LEU A 112 9.38 8.98 -7.63
CA LEU A 112 8.40 9.66 -6.79
C LEU A 112 7.93 10.98 -7.41
N SER A 113 8.85 11.75 -8.01
CA SER A 113 8.49 12.98 -8.72
C SER A 113 7.57 12.74 -9.91
N ASP A 114 7.76 11.64 -10.66
CA ASP A 114 6.87 11.24 -11.77
C ASP A 114 5.44 10.96 -11.27
N PHE A 115 5.29 10.52 -10.02
CA PHE A 115 4.01 10.35 -9.34
C PHE A 115 3.53 11.61 -8.57
N ASN A 116 4.15 12.76 -8.80
CA ASN A 116 3.88 14.03 -8.12
C ASN A 116 4.10 13.98 -6.59
N VAL A 117 4.98 13.10 -6.11
CA VAL A 117 5.41 13.04 -4.72
C VAL A 117 6.76 13.70 -4.60
N ASN A 118 6.76 14.99 -4.19
CA ASN A 118 7.96 15.78 -4.00
C ASN A 118 8.31 15.82 -2.51
N LEU A 119 9.40 15.16 -2.15
CA LEU A 119 9.87 15.06 -0.77
C LEU A 119 11.04 16.02 -0.52
N PRO A 120 11.11 16.66 0.65
CA PRO A 120 12.29 17.45 1.01
C PRO A 120 13.57 16.60 0.99
N LEU A 121 14.70 17.20 0.67
CA LEU A 121 15.99 16.49 0.58
C LEU A 121 16.38 15.82 1.91
N SER A 122 15.95 16.39 3.03
CA SER A 122 16.18 15.84 4.37
C SER A 122 15.45 14.53 4.64
N LYS A 123 14.35 14.24 3.90
CA LYS A 123 13.57 13.02 4.08
C LYS A 123 14.21 11.87 3.30
N LYS A 124 14.65 10.84 4.00
CA LYS A 124 15.26 9.64 3.40
C LYS A 124 14.22 8.83 2.63
N VAL A 125 14.55 8.38 1.42
CA VAL A 125 13.74 7.38 0.70
C VAL A 125 14.36 6.02 0.89
N LYS A 126 13.55 5.06 1.36
CA LYS A 126 13.93 3.65 1.54
C LYS A 126 13.11 2.78 0.60
N VAL A 127 13.79 2.01 -0.24
CA VAL A 127 13.17 1.11 -1.21
C VAL A 127 13.14 -0.31 -0.66
N TRP A 128 11.97 -0.96 -0.78
CA TRP A 128 11.73 -2.33 -0.35
C TRP A 128 11.38 -3.18 -1.56
N ASP A 129 12.18 -4.21 -1.79
CA ASP A 129 11.99 -5.14 -2.91
C ASP A 129 11.22 -6.37 -2.45
N SER A 130 9.97 -6.49 -2.89
CA SER A 130 9.13 -7.65 -2.59
C SER A 130 9.61 -8.89 -3.31
N THR A 131 9.50 -10.05 -2.65
CA THR A 131 9.89 -11.36 -3.20
C THR A 131 8.68 -12.30 -3.25
N SER A 132 8.89 -13.55 -3.66
CA SER A 132 7.87 -14.60 -3.58
C SER A 132 7.43 -14.89 -2.14
N GLU A 133 8.26 -14.66 -1.17
CA GLU A 133 8.02 -14.97 0.24
C GLU A 133 7.58 -13.76 1.06
N ILE A 134 8.11 -12.55 0.72
CA ILE A 134 7.86 -11.34 1.49
C ILE A 134 7.18 -10.29 0.62
N ARG A 135 6.07 -9.74 1.12
CA ARG A 135 5.36 -8.59 0.56
C ARG A 135 5.46 -7.43 1.52
N TYR A 136 5.59 -6.23 1.00
CA TYR A 136 5.63 -5.03 1.83
C TYR A 136 4.36 -4.20 1.67
N LEU A 137 3.89 -3.66 2.79
CA LEU A 137 2.81 -2.69 2.86
C LEU A 137 3.35 -1.41 3.52
N VAL A 138 3.22 -0.28 2.84
CA VAL A 138 3.56 1.00 3.46
C VAL A 138 2.42 1.44 4.37
N LEU A 139 2.74 1.72 5.64
CA LEU A 139 1.88 2.48 6.53
C LEU A 139 2.20 3.96 6.34
N PRO A 140 1.38 4.71 5.59
CA PRO A 140 1.67 6.10 5.31
C PRO A 140 1.47 6.96 6.55
N GLN A 141 2.20 8.07 6.62
CA GLN A 141 2.04 9.05 7.70
C GLN A 141 0.65 9.68 7.64
N GLN A 142 -0.01 9.77 8.79
CA GLN A 142 -1.31 10.42 8.87
C GLN A 142 -1.17 11.92 8.60
N PRO A 143 -1.91 12.50 7.64
CA PRO A 143 -1.91 13.94 7.42
C PRO A 143 -2.46 14.70 8.62
N ASP A 144 -1.85 15.85 8.95
CA ASP A 144 -2.30 16.68 10.07
C ASP A 144 -3.77 17.12 9.93
N SER A 145 -4.20 17.40 8.70
CA SER A 145 -5.57 17.78 8.38
C SER A 145 -6.61 16.66 8.55
N SER A 146 -6.17 15.42 8.75
CA SER A 146 -7.03 14.27 9.03
C SER A 146 -7.11 13.92 10.52
N LYS A 147 -6.38 14.63 11.38
CA LYS A 147 -6.42 14.40 12.82
C LYS A 147 -7.80 14.72 13.39
N GLY A 148 -8.30 13.84 14.26
CA GLY A 148 -9.63 13.98 14.88
C GLY A 148 -10.76 13.33 14.07
N LEU A 149 -10.51 12.85 12.86
CA LEU A 149 -11.47 12.05 12.10
C LEU A 149 -11.58 10.64 12.68
N ASN A 150 -12.76 10.04 12.58
CA ASN A 150 -12.96 8.65 12.95
C ASN A 150 -12.40 7.67 11.89
N GLU A 151 -12.29 6.40 12.25
CA GLU A 151 -11.70 5.35 11.40
C GLU A 151 -12.39 5.26 10.03
N ASN A 152 -13.73 5.31 9.96
CA ASN A 152 -14.48 5.22 8.72
C ASN A 152 -14.24 6.41 7.78
N GLU A 153 -14.03 7.60 8.34
CA GLU A 153 -13.66 8.79 7.59
C GLU A 153 -12.23 8.68 7.07
N LEU A 154 -11.31 8.19 7.91
CA LEU A 154 -9.89 8.04 7.59
C LEU A 154 -9.64 7.01 6.48
N VAL A 155 -10.43 5.94 6.37
CA VAL A 155 -10.36 4.98 5.26
C VAL A 155 -10.38 5.68 3.89
N ARG A 156 -11.15 6.75 3.75
CA ARG A 156 -11.28 7.51 2.50
C ARG A 156 -10.04 8.35 2.14
N TRP A 157 -9.15 8.58 3.09
CA TRP A 157 -7.91 9.31 2.87
C TRP A 157 -6.79 8.44 2.33
N VAL A 158 -6.90 7.13 2.57
CA VAL A 158 -5.87 6.16 2.21
C VAL A 158 -6.09 5.69 0.78
N THR A 159 -5.08 5.84 -0.05
CA THR A 159 -5.10 5.38 -1.44
C THR A 159 -4.19 4.16 -1.59
N ARG A 160 -4.44 3.34 -2.64
CA ARG A 160 -3.54 2.24 -2.99
C ARG A 160 -2.10 2.74 -3.16
N ASP A 161 -1.92 3.85 -3.85
CA ASP A 161 -0.60 4.41 -4.14
C ASP A 161 0.12 4.88 -2.87
N SER A 162 -0.62 5.36 -1.85
CA SER A 162 -0.03 5.71 -0.56
C SER A 162 0.47 4.47 0.21
N MET A 163 -0.14 3.31 -0.02
CA MET A 163 0.27 2.03 0.58
C MET A 163 1.37 1.29 -0.20
N ILE A 164 1.69 1.75 -1.41
CA ILE A 164 2.88 1.34 -2.19
C ILE A 164 4.04 2.32 -1.94
N GLY A 165 3.72 3.54 -1.55
CA GLY A 165 4.68 4.62 -1.36
C GLY A 165 4.82 5.56 -2.56
N THR A 166 4.12 5.32 -3.67
CA THR A 166 4.09 6.20 -4.85
C THR A 166 3.07 7.32 -4.74
N GLY A 167 2.38 7.43 -3.61
CA GLY A 167 1.41 8.47 -3.32
C GLY A 167 1.44 8.89 -1.86
N LEU A 168 0.71 9.93 -1.55
CA LEU A 168 0.42 10.37 -0.18
C LEU A 168 -1.08 10.22 0.08
N PRO A 169 -1.50 10.02 1.35
CA PRO A 169 -2.92 10.10 1.71
C PRO A 169 -3.51 11.44 1.27
N LYS A 170 -4.74 11.42 0.76
CA LYS A 170 -5.40 12.61 0.18
C LYS A 170 -6.78 12.79 0.79
N SER A 171 -7.18 14.05 0.99
CA SER A 171 -8.57 14.36 1.31
C SER A 171 -9.51 13.85 0.21
N PRO A 172 -10.61 13.14 0.55
CA PRO A 172 -11.57 12.66 -0.43
C PRO A 172 -12.29 13.79 -1.18
N THR A 173 -12.24 15.01 -0.66
CA THR A 173 -12.87 16.20 -1.26
C THR A 173 -11.97 16.96 -2.23
N GLY A 174 -10.76 16.48 -2.48
CA GLY A 174 -9.84 17.07 -3.47
C GLY A 174 -9.32 18.47 -3.13
N LYS A 175 -9.40 18.89 -1.86
CA LYS A 175 -8.85 20.17 -1.38
C LYS A 175 -7.51 19.97 -0.68
#